data_53417616b5bf5c2e4adb67f56b031a40
#
_entry.id   53417616b5bf5c2e4adb67f56b031a40
#
_cell.length_a   1.000
_cell.length_b   1.000
_cell.length_c   1.000
_cell.angle_alpha   90.00
_cell.angle_beta   90.00
_cell.angle_gamma   90.00
#
_symmetry.space_group_name_H-M   'P 1'
#
loop_
_entity.id
_entity.type
_entity.pdbx_description
1 polymer ?
#
loop_
_entity_poly.entity_id
_entity_poly.type
_entity_poly.pdbx_seq_one_letter_code
_entity_poly.pdbx_strand_id
1 'polypeptide(L)'
;MLINYAHRGASEYYPENTLSSFYAGVDMGADGIETDVQKTKDGVLVLFHDDTVDRVTGGKGDVSDFTYDELMQLCVRNEKYGREDKIVTFEDVLARTVAS
;
A
#
# COMPACT_ATOMS: atom_id res chain seq x y z
N MET A 1 -7.40 4.45 27.20
CA MET A 1 -7.73 3.54 26.10
C MET A 1 -6.54 3.44 25.16
N LEU A 2 -6.12 2.22 24.85
CA LEU A 2 -5.03 2.00 23.93
C LEU A 2 -5.59 1.96 22.49
N ILE A 3 -4.94 2.70 21.59
CA ILE A 3 -5.25 2.68 20.18
C ILE A 3 -4.18 1.86 19.47
N ASN A 4 -4.60 0.89 18.69
CA ASN A 4 -3.72 0.00 17.94
C ASN A 4 -3.82 0.28 16.44
N TYR A 5 -2.75 0.74 15.83
CA TYR A 5 -2.69 1.04 14.40
C TYR A 5 -1.85 0.00 13.66
N ALA A 6 -2.34 -0.43 12.50
CA ALA A 6 -1.58 -1.28 11.60
C ALA A 6 -0.69 -0.40 10.72
N HIS A 7 0.62 -0.44 10.91
CA HIS A 7 1.59 0.32 10.13
C HIS A 7 1.65 -0.22 8.69
N ARG A 8 1.27 0.59 7.72
CA ARG A 8 1.16 0.19 6.30
C ARG A 8 0.27 -1.04 6.11
N GLY A 9 -0.77 -1.19 6.98
CA GLY A 9 -1.56 -2.38 7.07
C GLY A 9 -0.85 -3.47 7.88
N ALA A 10 -1.16 -4.73 7.66
CA ALA A 10 -0.48 -5.87 8.29
C ALA A 10 0.81 -6.18 7.50
N SER A 11 1.75 -5.24 7.48
CA SER A 11 2.93 -5.27 6.59
C SER A 11 3.91 -6.39 6.90
N GLU A 12 3.87 -6.98 8.10
CA GLU A 12 4.71 -8.13 8.43
C GLU A 12 4.28 -9.39 7.68
N TYR A 13 2.99 -9.55 7.44
CA TYR A 13 2.39 -10.75 6.84
C TYR A 13 1.91 -10.57 5.41
N TYR A 14 1.63 -9.34 4.99
CA TYR A 14 1.07 -8.99 3.69
C TYR A 14 1.86 -7.87 3.04
N PRO A 15 1.80 -7.72 1.70
CA PRO A 15 2.49 -6.61 1.04
C PRO A 15 2.05 -5.27 1.63
N GLU A 16 3.02 -4.44 2.03
CA GLU A 16 2.73 -3.15 2.68
C GLU A 16 1.95 -2.22 1.78
N ASN A 17 1.09 -1.38 2.38
CA ASN A 17 0.30 -0.35 1.67
C ASN A 17 -0.58 -0.92 0.55
N THR A 18 -1.06 -2.15 0.69
CA THR A 18 -1.97 -2.79 -0.28
C THR A 18 -3.32 -3.09 0.38
N LEU A 19 -4.34 -3.37 -0.44
CA LEU A 19 -5.67 -3.70 0.09
C LEU A 19 -5.65 -4.95 0.96
N SER A 20 -4.92 -5.99 0.55
CA SER A 20 -4.81 -7.22 1.36
C SER A 20 -4.22 -6.94 2.73
N SER A 21 -3.18 -6.10 2.80
CA SER A 21 -2.55 -5.70 4.05
C SER A 21 -3.51 -4.90 4.95
N PHE A 22 -4.29 -3.98 4.38
CA PHE A 22 -5.24 -3.17 5.15
C PHE A 22 -6.39 -4.02 5.70
N TYR A 23 -6.97 -4.89 4.89
CA TYR A 23 -8.03 -5.79 5.35
C TYR A 23 -7.52 -6.73 6.44
N ALA A 24 -6.32 -7.28 6.27
CA ALA A 24 -5.72 -8.16 7.27
C ALA A 24 -5.46 -7.40 8.59
N GLY A 25 -5.02 -6.14 8.50
CA GLY A 25 -4.82 -5.31 9.70
C GLY A 25 -6.11 -5.09 10.48
N VAL A 26 -7.22 -4.84 9.79
CA VAL A 26 -8.54 -4.69 10.41
C VAL A 26 -8.98 -6.02 11.04
N ASP A 27 -8.83 -7.13 10.33
CA ASP A 27 -9.20 -8.46 10.83
C ASP A 27 -8.38 -8.85 12.06
N MET A 28 -7.15 -8.35 12.19
CA MET A 28 -6.28 -8.56 13.35
C MET A 28 -6.62 -7.65 14.53
N GLY A 29 -7.65 -6.81 14.41
CA GLY A 29 -8.13 -5.96 15.48
C GLY A 29 -7.47 -4.59 15.58
N ALA A 30 -6.86 -4.12 14.50
CA ALA A 30 -6.30 -2.77 14.47
C ALA A 30 -7.41 -1.71 14.56
N ASP A 31 -7.18 -0.66 15.34
CA ASP A 31 -8.12 0.46 15.48
C ASP A 31 -8.01 1.45 14.32
N GLY A 32 -6.88 1.44 13.62
CA GLY A 32 -6.65 2.30 12.47
C GLY A 32 -5.49 1.77 11.65
N ILE A 33 -5.25 2.40 10.50
CA ILE A 33 -4.18 2.02 9.59
C ILE A 33 -3.30 3.23 9.33
N GLU A 34 -2.00 3.08 9.60
CA GLU A 34 -1.02 4.09 9.23
C GLU A 34 -0.52 3.78 7.82
N THR A 35 -0.45 4.78 6.96
CA THR A 35 -0.03 4.62 5.58
C THR A 35 0.71 5.86 5.07
N ASP A 36 1.34 5.74 3.92
CA ASP A 36 2.10 6.79 3.27
C ASP A 36 1.52 7.08 1.89
N VAL A 37 1.40 8.36 1.52
CA VAL A 37 0.80 8.78 0.25
C VAL A 37 1.85 9.48 -0.60
N GLN A 38 1.92 9.11 -1.88
CA GLN A 38 2.79 9.77 -2.86
C GLN A 38 2.03 10.04 -4.16
N LYS A 39 2.54 10.97 -4.96
CA LYS A 39 1.93 11.37 -6.22
C LYS A 39 2.70 10.77 -7.39
N THR A 40 1.97 10.16 -8.33
CA THR A 40 2.55 9.64 -9.57
C THR A 40 2.89 10.80 -10.53
N LYS A 41 3.56 10.47 -11.62
CA LYS A 41 3.91 11.43 -12.68
C LYS A 41 2.66 12.14 -13.23
N ASP A 42 1.55 11.43 -13.38
CA ASP A 42 0.28 11.96 -13.88
C ASP A 42 -0.65 12.49 -12.78
N GLY A 43 -0.15 12.64 -11.56
CA GLY A 43 -0.86 13.32 -10.48
C GLY A 43 -1.82 12.45 -9.67
N VAL A 44 -1.77 11.13 -9.80
CA VAL A 44 -2.60 10.22 -9.02
C VAL A 44 -1.96 9.98 -7.65
N LEU A 45 -2.76 10.05 -6.58
CA LEU A 45 -2.29 9.75 -5.23
C LEU A 45 -2.34 8.25 -4.99
N VAL A 46 -1.18 7.67 -4.66
CA VAL A 46 -1.04 6.24 -4.39
C VAL A 46 -0.45 6.02 -3.00
N LEU A 47 -0.67 4.84 -2.43
CA LEU A 47 -0.11 4.48 -1.13
C LEU A 47 1.23 3.78 -1.35
N PHE A 48 2.31 4.44 -0.93
CA PHE A 48 3.66 3.89 -1.09
C PHE A 48 4.61 4.61 -0.14
N HIS A 49 5.48 3.84 0.54
CA HIS A 49 6.37 4.40 1.56
C HIS A 49 7.64 5.00 0.98
N ASP A 50 8.38 4.22 0.19
CA ASP A 50 9.69 4.65 -0.33
C ASP A 50 9.54 5.63 -1.49
N ASP A 51 10.55 6.46 -1.72
CA ASP A 51 10.59 7.32 -2.90
C ASP A 51 10.76 6.51 -4.18
N THR A 52 11.39 5.32 -4.09
CA THR A 52 11.61 4.43 -5.24
C THR A 52 10.80 3.14 -5.09
N VAL A 53 10.52 2.49 -6.23
CA VAL A 53 9.74 1.25 -6.25
C VAL A 53 10.60 -0.01 -5.97
N ASP A 54 11.90 0.15 -5.86
CA ASP A 54 12.88 -0.95 -5.87
C ASP A 54 12.69 -1.99 -4.77
N ARG A 55 12.53 -1.54 -3.53
CA ARG A 55 12.54 -2.43 -2.36
C ARG A 55 11.41 -3.46 -2.37
N VAL A 56 10.19 -3.02 -2.66
CA VAL A 56 9.01 -3.88 -2.50
C VAL A 56 8.42 -4.40 -3.80
N THR A 57 8.86 -3.90 -4.96
CA THR A 57 8.30 -4.35 -6.24
C THR A 57 9.31 -5.07 -7.15
N GLY A 58 10.59 -4.92 -6.90
CA GLY A 58 11.63 -5.43 -7.79
C GLY A 58 11.81 -4.62 -9.07
N GLY A 59 11.02 -3.57 -9.28
CA GLY A 59 11.24 -2.60 -10.35
C GLY A 59 12.34 -1.62 -9.99
N LYS A 60 12.53 -0.58 -10.80
CA LYS A 60 13.54 0.45 -10.57
C LYS A 60 13.02 1.83 -10.94
N GLY A 61 13.31 2.81 -10.10
CA GLY A 61 13.02 4.21 -10.34
C GLY A 61 12.15 4.86 -9.27
N ASP A 62 12.00 6.18 -9.38
CA ASP A 62 11.18 6.95 -8.43
C ASP A 62 9.70 6.76 -8.74
N VAL A 63 8.87 6.70 -7.70
CA VAL A 63 7.40 6.63 -7.85
C VAL A 63 6.90 7.79 -8.71
N SER A 64 7.45 8.98 -8.52
CA SER A 64 7.05 10.18 -9.26
C SER A 64 7.44 10.17 -10.75
N ASP A 65 8.25 9.24 -11.19
CA ASP A 65 8.62 9.06 -12.60
C ASP A 65 7.70 8.10 -13.34
N PHE A 66 6.80 7.42 -12.62
CA PHE A 66 5.82 6.48 -13.20
C PHE A 66 4.46 7.11 -13.28
N THR A 67 3.71 6.81 -14.36
CA THR A 67 2.27 7.06 -14.38
C THR A 67 1.57 5.99 -13.55
N TYR A 68 0.30 6.24 -13.21
CA TYR A 68 -0.50 5.25 -12.49
C TYR A 68 -0.56 3.91 -13.25
N ASP A 69 -0.80 3.97 -14.58
CA ASP A 69 -0.88 2.76 -15.40
C ASP A 69 0.43 1.98 -15.40
N GLU A 70 1.56 2.67 -15.43
CA GLU A 70 2.88 2.03 -15.32
C GLU A 70 3.07 1.35 -13.98
N LEU A 71 2.65 1.99 -12.88
CA LEU A 71 2.72 1.39 -11.54
C LEU A 71 1.83 0.14 -11.44
N MET A 72 0.72 0.09 -12.17
CA MET A 72 -0.17 -1.08 -12.17
C MET A 72 0.47 -2.33 -12.78
N GLN A 73 1.57 -2.18 -13.50
CA GLN A 73 2.34 -3.32 -14.01
C GLN A 73 3.25 -3.94 -12.95
N LEU A 74 3.41 -3.28 -11.80
CA LEU A 74 4.25 -3.75 -10.71
C LEU A 74 3.40 -4.38 -9.61
N CYS A 75 4.01 -5.29 -8.83
CA CYS A 75 3.36 -5.88 -7.66
C CYS A 75 4.20 -5.61 -6.42
N VAL A 76 3.54 -5.23 -5.33
CA VAL A 76 4.15 -5.10 -4.01
C VAL A 76 4.25 -6.49 -3.41
N ARG A 77 5.42 -6.85 -2.88
CA ARG A 77 5.70 -8.19 -2.38
C ARG A 77 5.95 -8.22 -0.89
N ASN A 78 5.47 -9.27 -0.25
CA ASN A 78 5.93 -9.68 1.07
C ASN A 78 6.68 -11.01 0.89
N GLU A 79 7.99 -10.96 0.82
CA GLU A 79 8.81 -12.12 0.50
C GLU A 79 8.78 -13.19 1.57
N LYS A 80 8.65 -12.79 2.84
CA LYS A 80 8.64 -13.72 3.96
C LYS A 80 7.52 -14.76 3.85
N TYR A 81 6.37 -14.36 3.33
CA TYR A 81 5.20 -15.23 3.19
C TYR A 81 4.80 -15.48 1.72
N GLY A 82 5.57 -14.96 0.77
CA GLY A 82 5.33 -15.15 -0.66
C GLY A 82 4.04 -14.54 -1.18
N ARG A 83 3.58 -13.45 -0.58
CA ARG A 83 2.34 -12.78 -0.98
C ARG A 83 2.63 -11.57 -1.85
N GLU A 84 1.74 -11.30 -2.82
CA GLU A 84 1.84 -10.15 -3.71
C GLU A 84 0.49 -9.46 -3.83
N ASP A 85 0.51 -8.15 -4.07
CA ASP A 85 -0.69 -7.35 -4.34
C ASP A 85 -0.31 -6.10 -5.13
N LYS A 86 -1.32 -5.39 -5.65
CA LYS A 86 -1.12 -4.18 -6.45
C LYS A 86 -1.01 -2.94 -5.57
N ILE A 87 -0.32 -1.93 -6.11
CA ILE A 87 -0.32 -0.59 -5.53
C ILE A 87 -1.75 -0.05 -5.62
N VAL A 88 -2.25 0.57 -4.55
CA VAL A 88 -3.62 1.05 -4.47
C VAL A 88 -3.64 2.58 -4.40
N THR A 89 -4.69 3.21 -4.93
CA THR A 89 -4.87 4.65 -4.83
C THR A 89 -5.43 5.02 -3.46
N PHE A 90 -5.12 6.24 -3.02
CA PHE A 90 -5.70 6.81 -1.80
C PHE A 90 -7.23 6.86 -1.91
N GLU A 91 -7.74 7.24 -3.08
CA GLU A 91 -9.18 7.32 -3.33
C GLU A 91 -9.87 5.97 -3.15
N ASP A 92 -9.29 4.88 -3.64
CA ASP A 92 -9.85 3.54 -3.51
C ASP A 92 -9.94 3.10 -2.04
N VAL A 93 -8.89 3.34 -1.26
CA VAL A 93 -8.88 2.98 0.16
C VAL A 93 -9.93 3.80 0.92
N LEU A 94 -10.01 5.10 0.63
CA LEU A 94 -10.97 5.98 1.28
C LEU A 94 -12.41 5.55 0.97
N ALA A 95 -12.70 5.22 -0.28
CA ALA A 95 -14.04 4.78 -0.69
C ALA A 95 -14.46 3.49 0.02
N ARG A 96 -13.53 2.54 0.17
CA ARG A 96 -13.80 1.26 0.82
C ARG A 96 -13.98 1.39 2.32
N THR A 97 -13.27 2.30 2.97
CA THR A 97 -13.42 2.53 4.42
C THR A 97 -14.72 3.25 4.75
N VAL A 98 -15.19 4.14 3.90
CA VAL A 98 -16.43 4.88 4.09
C VAL A 98 -17.66 3.98 3.82
N ALA A 99 -17.52 3.01 2.92
CA ALA A 99 -18.62 2.13 2.53
C ALA A 99 -18.90 1.00 3.53
N SER A 100 -18.00 0.79 4.48
CA SER A 100 -18.16 -0.32 5.46
C SER A 100 -18.93 0.07 6.70
#